data_52027406db8be5c45990fe6ba19c9744
#
_entry.id   52027406db8be5c45990fe6ba19c9744
#
_cell.length_a   1.000
_cell.length_b   1.000
_cell.length_c   1.000
_cell.angle_alpha   90.00
_cell.angle_beta   90.00
_cell.angle_gamma   90.00
#
_symmetry.space_group_name_H-M   'P 1'
#
loop_
_entity.id
_entity.type
_entity.pdbx_description
1 polymer ?
#
loop_
_entity_poly.entity_id
_entity_poly.type
_entity_poly.pdbx_seq_one_letter_code
_entity_poly.pdbx_strand_id
1 'polypeptide(L)'
;MKFIGNILWLGFGGLECAIGYFTGALALFVTIIGIPFGVQIFKLGVLCLWPFGSKVSESNSSGCLSMVMNIIWIIFGGLYACVAHLLFGLLLCLTIIGIPFGKQHFKMAKLSLVPFGRNVELAI
;
A
#
# COMPACT_ATOMS: atom_id res chain seq x y z
N MET A 1 -7.76 13.70 -15.49
CA MET A 1 -7.57 12.24 -15.59
C MET A 1 -7.19 11.62 -14.25
N LYS A 2 -6.15 12.15 -13.57
CA LYS A 2 -5.73 11.58 -12.28
C LYS A 2 -6.82 11.65 -11.21
N PHE A 3 -7.53 12.78 -11.15
CA PHE A 3 -8.60 12.94 -10.16
C PHE A 3 -9.72 11.92 -10.36
N ILE A 4 -10.19 11.76 -11.61
CA ILE A 4 -11.25 10.81 -11.92
C ILE A 4 -10.76 9.39 -11.68
N GLY A 5 -9.52 9.08 -12.06
CA GLY A 5 -8.94 7.78 -11.83
C GLY A 5 -8.89 7.41 -10.36
N ASN A 6 -8.49 8.36 -9.50
CA ASN A 6 -8.44 8.13 -8.07
C ASN A 6 -9.83 7.94 -7.45
N ILE A 7 -10.83 8.70 -7.91
CA ILE A 7 -12.20 8.54 -7.44
C ILE A 7 -12.73 7.14 -7.79
N LEU A 8 -12.51 6.70 -9.03
CA LEU A 8 -12.92 5.36 -9.46
C LEU A 8 -12.15 4.27 -8.69
N TRP A 9 -10.87 4.50 -8.43
CA TRP A 9 -10.03 3.58 -7.67
C TRP A 9 -10.60 3.29 -6.29
N LEU A 10 -11.13 4.29 -5.61
CA LEU A 10 -11.73 4.10 -4.29
C LEU A 10 -12.85 3.07 -4.33
N GLY A 11 -13.66 3.08 -5.42
CA GLY A 11 -14.73 2.11 -5.59
C GLY A 11 -14.24 0.74 -6.04
N PHE A 12 -13.02 0.64 -6.58
CA PHE A 12 -12.47 -0.59 -7.15
C PHE A 12 -11.47 -1.26 -6.20
N GLY A 13 -11.62 -1.08 -4.90
CA GLY A 13 -10.83 -1.78 -3.90
C GLY A 13 -9.85 -0.90 -3.13
N GLY A 14 -9.63 0.34 -3.57
CA GLY A 14 -8.69 1.23 -2.90
C GLY A 14 -9.07 1.54 -1.47
N LEU A 15 -10.35 1.78 -1.23
CA LEU A 15 -10.83 2.11 0.12
C LEU A 15 -10.67 0.92 1.07
N GLU A 16 -11.05 -0.27 0.64
CA GLU A 16 -10.91 -1.46 1.48
C GLU A 16 -9.46 -1.75 1.85
N CYS A 17 -8.57 -1.65 0.87
CA CYS A 17 -7.14 -1.86 1.12
C CYS A 17 -6.58 -0.78 2.05
N ALA A 18 -7.01 0.48 1.88
CA ALA A 18 -6.56 1.58 2.73
C ALA A 18 -6.96 1.36 4.20
N ILE A 19 -8.16 0.85 4.43
CA ILE A 19 -8.62 0.53 5.79
C ILE A 19 -7.68 -0.50 6.43
N GLY A 20 -7.24 -1.50 5.66
CA GLY A 20 -6.28 -2.47 6.14
C GLY A 20 -4.96 -1.84 6.55
N TYR A 21 -4.43 -0.93 5.73
CA TYR A 21 -3.18 -0.24 6.06
C TYR A 21 -3.33 0.63 7.31
N PHE A 22 -4.43 1.38 7.43
CA PHE A 22 -4.65 2.22 8.59
C PHE A 22 -4.80 1.40 9.87
N THR A 23 -5.45 0.25 9.79
CA THR A 23 -5.55 -0.67 10.93
C THR A 23 -4.18 -1.17 11.35
N GLY A 24 -3.34 -1.56 10.38
CA GLY A 24 -1.98 -1.98 10.66
C GLY A 24 -1.12 -0.87 11.26
N ALA A 25 -1.29 0.36 10.76
CA ALA A 25 -0.57 1.51 11.30
C ALA A 25 -0.94 1.76 12.77
N LEU A 26 -2.23 1.69 13.10
CA LEU A 26 -2.67 1.85 14.48
C LEU A 26 -2.05 0.80 15.41
N ALA A 27 -1.99 -0.45 14.95
CA ALA A 27 -1.37 -1.52 15.71
C ALA A 27 0.11 -1.22 15.98
N LEU A 28 0.82 -0.68 15.00
CA LEU A 28 2.22 -0.30 15.17
C LEU A 28 2.38 0.89 16.10
N PHE A 29 1.46 1.86 16.05
CA PHE A 29 1.53 3.03 16.92
C PHE A 29 1.36 2.67 18.41
N VAL A 30 0.70 1.56 18.70
CA VAL A 30 0.56 1.10 20.09
C VAL A 30 1.92 0.70 20.69
N THR A 31 2.86 0.27 19.84
CA THR A 31 4.22 -0.05 20.29
C THR A 31 5.14 1.16 20.09
N ILE A 32 6.05 1.38 21.04
CA ILE A 32 6.96 2.54 20.97
C ILE A 32 7.91 2.39 19.78
N ILE A 33 8.47 1.20 19.59
CA ILE A 33 9.41 0.93 18.49
C ILE A 33 8.68 0.99 17.15
N GLY A 34 7.39 0.66 17.13
CA GLY A 34 6.61 0.64 15.91
C GLY A 34 6.15 2.00 15.41
N ILE A 35 6.32 3.08 16.18
CA ILE A 35 5.80 4.40 15.77
C ILE A 35 6.36 4.85 14.41
N PRO A 36 7.69 4.85 14.17
CA PRO A 36 8.20 5.26 12.85
C PRO A 36 7.75 4.33 11.73
N PHE A 37 7.59 3.04 12.01
CA PHE A 37 7.11 2.08 11.02
C PHE A 37 5.61 2.24 10.77
N GLY A 38 4.85 2.59 11.82
CA GLY A 38 3.44 2.91 11.68
C GLY A 38 3.20 4.12 10.79
N VAL A 39 4.08 5.14 10.88
CA VAL A 39 4.01 6.30 9.98
C VAL A 39 4.15 5.86 8.52
N GLN A 40 5.06 4.94 8.22
CA GLN A 40 5.24 4.45 6.86
C GLN A 40 4.01 3.69 6.38
N ILE A 41 3.43 2.85 7.21
CA ILE A 41 2.20 2.12 6.86
C ILE A 41 1.02 3.08 6.71
N PHE A 42 0.96 4.12 7.53
CA PHE A 42 -0.04 5.16 7.38
C PHE A 42 0.07 5.86 6.02
N LYS A 43 1.31 6.15 5.59
CA LYS A 43 1.56 6.72 4.26
C LYS A 43 1.07 5.78 3.16
N LEU A 44 1.26 4.48 3.34
CA LEU A 44 0.75 3.50 2.39
C LEU A 44 -0.77 3.50 2.34
N GLY A 45 -1.43 3.70 3.48
CA GLY A 45 -2.87 3.85 3.52
C GLY A 45 -3.35 5.05 2.72
N VAL A 46 -2.69 6.20 2.90
CA VAL A 46 -3.01 7.40 2.13
C VAL A 46 -2.70 7.20 0.65
N LEU A 47 -1.59 6.54 0.34
CA LEU A 47 -1.25 6.18 -1.04
C LEU A 47 -2.35 5.31 -1.65
N CYS A 48 -2.87 4.34 -0.89
CA CYS A 48 -3.92 3.45 -1.35
C CYS A 48 -5.25 4.17 -1.57
N LEU A 49 -5.48 5.29 -0.87
CA LEU A 49 -6.66 6.11 -1.13
C LEU A 49 -6.51 6.92 -2.42
N TRP A 50 -5.30 7.34 -2.76
CA TRP A 50 -5.07 8.26 -3.88
C TRP A 50 -3.77 7.90 -4.61
N PRO A 51 -3.71 6.71 -5.29
CA PRO A 51 -2.45 6.21 -5.84
C PRO A 51 -2.01 6.88 -7.14
N PHE A 52 -2.97 7.31 -7.98
CA PHE A 52 -2.61 7.85 -9.28
C PHE A 52 -1.98 9.23 -9.12
N GLY A 53 -0.78 9.39 -9.66
CA GLY A 53 0.01 10.60 -9.52
C GLY A 53 0.98 10.57 -8.36
N SER A 54 0.84 9.64 -7.43
CA SER A 54 1.79 9.44 -6.36
C SER A 54 2.97 8.60 -6.85
N LYS A 55 4.12 8.74 -6.18
CA LYS A 55 5.35 8.05 -6.57
C LYS A 55 5.93 7.30 -5.39
N VAL A 56 6.51 6.15 -5.66
CA VAL A 56 7.22 5.35 -4.66
C VAL A 56 8.62 5.07 -5.20
N SER A 57 9.62 5.36 -4.39
CA SER A 57 11.01 5.10 -4.73
C SER A 57 11.71 4.44 -3.55
N GLU A 58 12.89 3.86 -3.80
CA GLU A 58 13.66 3.28 -2.73
C GLU A 58 14.32 4.38 -1.91
N SER A 59 14.32 4.19 -0.59
CA SER A 59 14.93 5.13 0.34
C SER A 59 16.37 4.72 0.61
N ASN A 60 17.24 5.73 0.78
CA ASN A 60 18.62 5.48 1.19
C ASN A 60 18.72 5.00 2.64
N SER A 61 17.65 5.09 3.39
CA SER A 61 17.62 4.63 4.77
C SER A 61 17.24 3.16 4.93
N SER A 62 17.09 2.43 3.81
CA SER A 62 16.83 1.00 3.88
C SER A 62 18.05 0.30 4.48
N GLY A 63 17.83 -0.50 5.51
CA GLY A 63 18.90 -1.20 6.20
C GLY A 63 18.39 -2.47 6.85
N CYS A 64 19.23 -3.03 7.73
CA CYS A 64 18.91 -4.28 8.40
C CYS A 64 17.60 -4.19 9.18
N LEU A 65 17.36 -3.07 9.87
CA LEU A 65 16.13 -2.89 10.64
C LEU A 65 14.91 -2.87 9.72
N SER A 66 14.99 -2.19 8.59
CA SER A 66 13.90 -2.18 7.60
C SER A 66 13.62 -3.59 7.10
N MET A 67 14.66 -4.38 6.83
CA MET A 67 14.49 -5.75 6.40
C MET A 67 13.75 -6.60 7.44
N VAL A 68 14.17 -6.49 8.71
CA VAL A 68 13.52 -7.22 9.80
C VAL A 68 12.07 -6.81 9.94
N MET A 69 11.80 -5.52 9.86
CA MET A 69 10.43 -5.02 9.98
C MET A 69 9.56 -5.43 8.80
N ASN A 70 10.13 -5.52 7.59
CA ASN A 70 9.39 -6.05 6.44
C ASN A 70 8.99 -7.50 6.66
N ILE A 71 9.88 -8.32 7.20
CA ILE A 71 9.57 -9.72 7.50
C ILE A 71 8.45 -9.82 8.52
N ILE A 72 8.52 -9.03 9.59
CA ILE A 72 7.47 -8.99 10.61
C ILE A 72 6.15 -8.55 10.00
N TRP A 73 6.17 -7.52 9.17
CA TRP A 73 4.97 -6.99 8.53
C TRP A 73 4.32 -8.03 7.60
N ILE A 74 5.12 -8.80 6.85
CA ILE A 74 4.58 -9.86 5.98
C ILE A 74 3.75 -10.84 6.80
N ILE A 75 4.24 -11.21 8.00
CA ILE A 75 3.54 -12.17 8.85
C ILE A 75 2.23 -11.58 9.39
N PHE A 76 2.24 -10.31 9.80
CA PHE A 76 1.10 -9.73 10.51
C PHE A 76 0.10 -9.00 9.62
N GLY A 77 0.49 -8.50 8.48
CA GLY A 77 -0.41 -7.73 7.65
C GLY A 77 -0.06 -7.67 6.18
N GLY A 78 1.23 -7.75 5.84
CA GLY A 78 1.68 -7.57 4.47
C GLY A 78 1.16 -8.65 3.53
N LEU A 79 1.16 -9.89 3.98
CA LEU A 79 0.65 -10.99 3.16
C LEU A 79 -0.84 -10.81 2.87
N TYR A 80 -1.62 -10.42 3.89
CA TYR A 80 -3.04 -10.15 3.70
C TYR A 80 -3.26 -9.03 2.68
N ALA A 81 -2.53 -7.92 2.84
CA ALA A 81 -2.66 -6.79 1.92
C ALA A 81 -2.26 -7.19 0.49
N CYS A 82 -1.20 -7.97 0.35
CA CYS A 82 -0.75 -8.45 -0.96
C CYS A 82 -1.82 -9.31 -1.63
N VAL A 83 -2.41 -10.25 -0.89
CA VAL A 83 -3.45 -11.12 -1.43
C VAL A 83 -4.68 -10.30 -1.83
N ALA A 84 -5.07 -9.32 -1.01
CA ALA A 84 -6.19 -8.44 -1.33
C ALA A 84 -5.93 -7.68 -2.63
N HIS A 85 -4.75 -7.11 -2.80
CA HIS A 85 -4.40 -6.39 -4.02
C HIS A 85 -4.38 -7.32 -5.24
N LEU A 86 -3.86 -8.54 -5.08
CA LEU A 86 -3.84 -9.51 -6.18
C LEU A 86 -5.24 -9.90 -6.59
N LEU A 87 -6.14 -10.13 -5.65
CA LEU A 87 -7.52 -10.50 -5.95
C LEU A 87 -8.25 -9.36 -6.67
N PHE A 88 -8.17 -8.14 -6.16
CA PHE A 88 -8.77 -6.99 -6.84
C PHE A 88 -8.15 -6.78 -8.21
N GLY A 89 -6.83 -6.93 -8.32
CA GLY A 89 -6.13 -6.77 -9.59
C GLY A 89 -6.59 -7.76 -10.63
N LEU A 90 -6.72 -9.04 -10.26
CA LEU A 90 -7.19 -10.06 -11.18
C LEU A 90 -8.63 -9.81 -11.62
N LEU A 91 -9.53 -9.49 -10.68
CA LEU A 91 -10.91 -9.21 -11.00
C LEU A 91 -11.05 -8.02 -11.95
N LEU A 92 -10.28 -6.96 -11.71
CA LEU A 92 -10.33 -5.77 -12.56
C LEU A 92 -9.75 -6.03 -13.94
N CYS A 93 -8.72 -6.85 -14.04
CA CYS A 93 -8.11 -7.18 -15.33
C CYS A 93 -9.01 -8.04 -16.21
N LEU A 94 -10.04 -8.67 -15.64
CA LEU A 94 -11.05 -9.38 -16.44
C LEU A 94 -11.94 -8.42 -17.23
N THR A 95 -11.95 -7.15 -16.87
CA THR A 95 -12.70 -6.12 -17.60
C THR A 95 -11.70 -5.21 -18.33
N ILE A 96 -12.11 -4.71 -19.50
CA ILE A 96 -11.22 -3.83 -20.28
C ILE A 96 -10.97 -2.50 -19.55
N ILE A 97 -12.02 -1.93 -19.00
CA ILE A 97 -11.93 -0.64 -18.29
C ILE A 97 -11.13 -0.79 -17.01
N GLY A 98 -11.16 -1.96 -16.38
CA GLY A 98 -10.48 -2.22 -15.12
C GLY A 98 -8.99 -2.52 -15.24
N ILE A 99 -8.45 -2.73 -16.45
CA ILE A 99 -7.04 -3.10 -16.61
C ILE A 99 -6.07 -2.08 -15.97
N PRO A 100 -6.19 -0.75 -16.19
CA PRO A 100 -5.28 0.18 -15.54
C PRO A 100 -5.39 0.15 -14.01
N PHE A 101 -6.58 -0.09 -13.46
CA PHE A 101 -6.77 -0.23 -12.03
C PHE A 101 -6.21 -1.54 -11.51
N GLY A 102 -6.34 -2.63 -12.28
CA GLY A 102 -5.74 -3.90 -11.93
C GLY A 102 -4.22 -3.83 -11.88
N LYS A 103 -3.62 -3.15 -12.85
CA LYS A 103 -2.16 -2.95 -12.85
C LYS A 103 -1.72 -2.17 -11.61
N GLN A 104 -2.49 -1.18 -11.19
CA GLN A 104 -2.18 -0.41 -9.99
C GLN A 104 -2.25 -1.29 -8.73
N HIS A 105 -3.23 -2.19 -8.65
CA HIS A 105 -3.29 -3.14 -7.55
C HIS A 105 -2.08 -4.07 -7.54
N PHE A 106 -1.60 -4.52 -8.70
CA PHE A 106 -0.41 -5.36 -8.76
C PHE A 106 0.84 -4.64 -8.25
N LYS A 107 0.97 -3.34 -8.57
CA LYS A 107 2.05 -2.53 -8.02
C LYS A 107 1.95 -2.42 -6.50
N MET A 108 0.74 -2.21 -6.00
CA MET A 108 0.49 -2.12 -4.56
C MET A 108 0.74 -3.45 -3.87
N ALA A 109 0.45 -4.58 -4.55
CA ALA A 109 0.70 -5.90 -3.98
C ALA A 109 2.18 -6.10 -3.68
N LYS A 110 3.05 -5.73 -4.61
CA LYS A 110 4.49 -5.82 -4.39
C LYS A 110 4.93 -4.89 -3.25
N LEU A 111 4.43 -3.65 -3.25
CA LEU A 111 4.77 -2.68 -2.22
C LEU A 111 4.31 -3.13 -0.84
N SER A 112 3.14 -3.79 -0.76
CA SER A 112 2.58 -4.22 0.52
C SER A 112 3.39 -5.31 1.21
N LEU A 113 4.22 -6.05 0.46
CA LEU A 113 5.09 -7.05 1.05
C LEU A 113 6.33 -6.45 1.69
N VAL A 114 6.87 -5.37 1.11
CA VAL A 114 8.10 -4.76 1.57
C VAL A 114 7.95 -3.23 1.65
N PRO A 115 7.10 -2.73 2.55
CA PRO A 115 6.80 -1.30 2.61
C PRO A 115 7.89 -0.45 3.25
N PHE A 116 8.71 -1.04 4.12
CA PHE A 116 9.70 -0.29 4.86
C PHE A 116 10.97 -0.13 4.03
N GLY A 117 11.62 1.02 4.17
CA GLY A 117 12.78 1.36 3.36
C GLY A 117 12.43 2.01 2.04
N ARG A 118 11.16 2.38 1.82
CA ARG A 118 10.73 3.04 0.61
C ARG A 118 10.29 4.47 0.90
N ASN A 119 10.45 5.32 -0.09
CA ASN A 119 10.04 6.72 -0.02
C ASN A 119 8.75 6.90 -0.80
N VAL A 120 7.71 7.39 -0.15
CA VAL A 120 6.38 7.56 -0.75
C VAL A 120 6.12 9.05 -0.92
N GLU A 121 5.99 9.49 -2.16
CA GLU A 121 5.62 10.86 -2.49
C GLU A 121 4.15 10.88 -2.89
N LEU A 122 3.34 11.50 -2.04
CA LEU A 122 1.89 11.54 -2.24
C LEU A 122 1.53 12.66 -3.22
N ALA A 123 0.52 12.40 -4.05
CA ALA A 123 0.02 13.38 -5.02
C ALA A 123 -0.85 14.46 -4.38
N ILE A 124 -1.22 14.27 -3.14
CA ILE A 124 -2.09 15.18 -2.39
C ILE A 124 -1.34 16.39 -1.90
#